data_8493ef8629121b86198632683c99b176
#
_entry.id   8493ef8629121b86198632683c99b176
#
_cell.length_a   1.000
_cell.length_b   1.000
_cell.length_c   1.000
_cell.angle_alpha   90.00
_cell.angle_beta   90.00
_cell.angle_gamma   90.00
#
_symmetry.space_group_name_H-M   'P 1'
#
loop_
_entity.id
_entity.type
_entity.pdbx_description
1 polymer ?
#
loop_
_entity_poly.entity_id
_entity_poly.type
_entity_poly.pdbx_seq_one_letter_code
_entity_poly.pdbx_strand_id
1 'polypeptide(L)'
;FAGNARSLDFTPYSGQSVIVHGSVNVYERDGANQIYVTDMIERGQGELALAYEQAKRELEAGGYFNKKRPIPKQPKKVCLITAEKGAALQDMLNIIERRRPILEVVFIPVTVQGAYAPSTLIKALALAQSTGSDLIIIGRGGGSAEDLSCFNDVGYAKALYNSEIPTISAVGHETD
;
A
#
# COMPACT_ATOMS: atom_id res chain seq x y z
N PHE A 1 14.48 -6.40 30.82
CA PHE A 1 13.49 -6.69 29.78
C PHE A 1 12.68 -5.45 29.36
N ALA A 2 12.08 -4.70 30.27
CA ALA A 2 11.24 -3.54 29.93
C ALA A 2 12.01 -2.34 29.35
N GLY A 3 13.32 -2.24 29.61
CA GLY A 3 14.15 -1.13 29.10
C GLY A 3 14.41 -1.26 27.60
N ASN A 4 14.79 -2.45 27.14
CA ASN A 4 15.12 -2.69 25.72
C ASN A 4 13.87 -2.69 24.82
N ALA A 5 12.70 -3.06 25.37
CA ALA A 5 11.44 -3.02 24.63
C ALA A 5 10.95 -1.59 24.33
N ARG A 6 11.38 -0.60 25.15
CA ARG A 6 11.02 0.81 24.95
C ARG A 6 11.83 1.54 23.89
N SER A 7 12.94 0.96 23.47
CA SER A 7 13.81 1.53 22.42
C SER A 7 13.49 1.02 21.01
N LEU A 8 12.48 0.15 20.87
CA LEU A 8 12.05 -0.35 19.56
C LEU A 8 11.15 0.69 18.87
N ASP A 9 11.44 0.93 17.60
CA ASP A 9 10.65 1.83 16.75
C ASP A 9 9.31 1.20 16.28
N PHE A 10 9.05 -0.07 16.64
CA PHE A 10 7.84 -0.80 16.29
C PHE A 10 7.39 -1.74 17.40
N THR A 11 6.14 -2.21 17.33
CA THR A 11 5.59 -3.20 18.27
C THR A 11 5.59 -4.58 17.61
N PRO A 12 6.43 -5.53 18.04
CA PRO A 12 6.45 -6.88 17.49
C PRO A 12 5.13 -7.62 17.72
N TYR A 13 4.70 -8.39 16.72
CA TYR A 13 3.50 -9.23 16.81
C TYR A 13 3.82 -10.69 16.48
N SER A 14 2.94 -11.61 16.92
CA SER A 14 3.13 -13.04 16.70
C SER A 14 3.09 -13.40 15.22
N GLY A 15 4.14 -14.10 14.74
CA GLY A 15 4.29 -14.47 13.32
C GLY A 15 5.14 -13.49 12.50
N GLN A 16 5.52 -12.36 13.05
CA GLN A 16 6.40 -11.40 12.38
C GLN A 16 7.83 -11.95 12.26
N SER A 17 8.46 -11.78 11.09
CA SER A 17 9.86 -12.11 10.88
C SER A 17 10.73 -10.91 11.26
N VAL A 18 11.65 -11.13 12.17
CA VAL A 18 12.54 -10.07 12.69
C VAL A 18 14.00 -10.53 12.69
N ILE A 19 14.91 -9.59 12.59
CA ILE A 19 16.34 -9.78 12.82
C ILE A 19 16.63 -9.23 14.21
N VAL A 20 17.20 -10.07 15.08
CA VAL A 20 17.54 -9.69 16.44
C VAL A 20 19.05 -9.65 16.64
N HIS A 21 19.54 -8.65 17.35
CA HIS A 21 20.87 -8.59 17.90
C HIS A 21 20.79 -8.85 19.41
N GLY A 22 21.59 -9.78 19.91
CA GLY A 22 21.54 -10.15 21.31
C GLY A 22 22.52 -11.25 21.68
N SER A 23 22.50 -11.69 22.94
CA SER A 23 23.32 -12.76 23.46
C SER A 23 22.49 -14.02 23.76
N VAL A 24 23.04 -15.19 23.44
CA VAL A 24 22.44 -16.47 23.81
C VAL A 24 22.91 -16.81 25.22
N ASN A 25 21.97 -17.06 26.13
CA ASN A 25 22.25 -17.45 27.49
C ASN A 25 21.36 -18.65 27.88
N VAL A 26 21.87 -19.44 28.82
CA VAL A 26 21.08 -20.51 29.43
C VAL A 26 20.37 -19.99 30.67
N TYR A 27 19.06 -20.17 30.73
CA TYR A 27 18.28 -19.79 31.89
C TYR A 27 18.48 -20.84 33.00
N GLU A 28 19.14 -20.46 34.09
CA GLU A 28 19.63 -21.39 35.12
C GLU A 28 18.53 -22.20 35.81
N ARG A 29 17.29 -21.72 35.85
CA ARG A 29 16.16 -22.42 36.51
C ARG A 29 15.67 -23.64 35.74
N ASP A 30 15.64 -23.55 34.40
CA ASP A 30 14.97 -24.57 33.54
C ASP A 30 15.95 -25.18 32.54
N GLY A 31 17.20 -24.73 32.51
CA GLY A 31 18.20 -25.15 31.51
C GLY A 31 17.84 -24.76 30.05
N ALA A 32 16.86 -23.90 29.87
CA ALA A 32 16.42 -23.49 28.55
C ALA A 32 17.33 -22.44 27.93
N ASN A 33 17.66 -22.60 26.64
CA ASN A 33 18.39 -21.60 25.90
C ASN A 33 17.47 -20.40 25.63
N GLN A 34 17.91 -19.18 25.95
CA GLN A 34 17.20 -17.94 25.72
C GLN A 34 18.08 -16.94 24.98
N ILE A 35 17.47 -16.16 24.12
CA ILE A 35 18.13 -15.03 23.46
C ILE A 35 17.75 -13.76 24.22
N TYR A 36 18.75 -13.09 24.78
CA TYR A 36 18.61 -11.77 25.37
C TYR A 36 18.77 -10.73 24.28
N VAL A 37 17.65 -10.26 23.75
CA VAL A 37 17.60 -9.30 22.64
C VAL A 37 17.96 -7.91 23.17
N THR A 38 18.98 -7.30 22.57
CA THR A 38 19.39 -5.91 22.83
C THR A 38 18.89 -4.96 21.77
N ASP A 39 18.71 -5.45 20.54
CA ASP A 39 18.16 -4.68 19.42
C ASP A 39 17.35 -5.60 18.50
N MET A 40 16.35 -5.03 17.83
CA MET A 40 15.46 -5.76 16.93
C MET A 40 15.05 -4.87 15.77
N ILE A 41 15.16 -5.40 14.57
CA ILE A 41 14.71 -4.75 13.34
C ILE A 41 13.75 -5.67 12.59
N GLU A 42 12.78 -5.09 11.91
CA GLU A 42 11.88 -5.83 11.05
C GLU A 42 12.62 -6.36 9.82
N ARG A 43 12.48 -7.66 9.54
CA ARG A 43 13.13 -8.28 8.39
C ARG A 43 12.41 -7.80 7.11
N GLY A 44 13.19 -7.35 6.13
CA GLY A 44 12.65 -6.92 4.82
C GLY A 44 12.53 -5.41 4.65
N GLN A 45 12.51 -4.59 5.70
CA GLN A 45 12.44 -3.12 5.56
C GLN A 45 13.58 -2.56 4.72
N GLY A 46 14.80 -3.05 4.90
CA GLY A 46 15.95 -2.62 4.09
C GLY A 46 15.82 -2.99 2.61
N GLU A 47 15.30 -4.18 2.32
CA GLU A 47 15.07 -4.66 0.94
C GLU A 47 13.94 -3.87 0.27
N LEU A 48 12.84 -3.62 0.99
CA LEU A 48 11.73 -2.81 0.50
C LEU A 48 12.14 -1.36 0.24
N ALA A 49 12.93 -0.75 1.14
CA ALA A 49 13.45 0.59 0.96
C ALA A 49 14.36 0.69 -0.26
N LEU A 50 15.25 -0.30 -0.45
CA LEU A 50 16.12 -0.35 -1.62
C LEU A 50 15.32 -0.52 -2.91
N ALA A 51 14.34 -1.43 -2.92
CA ALA A 51 13.46 -1.65 -4.06
C ALA A 51 12.66 -0.39 -4.41
N TYR A 52 12.13 0.32 -3.40
CA TYR A 52 11.44 1.59 -3.58
C TYR A 52 12.35 2.65 -4.22
N GLU A 53 13.56 2.84 -3.71
CA GLU A 53 14.51 3.81 -4.27
C GLU A 53 14.93 3.46 -5.70
N GLN A 54 15.08 2.18 -6.03
CA GLN A 54 15.36 1.73 -7.39
C GLN A 54 14.19 2.01 -8.32
N ALA A 55 12.97 1.66 -7.93
CA ALA A 55 11.74 1.92 -8.67
C ALA A 55 11.55 3.43 -8.91
N LYS A 56 11.76 4.25 -7.88
CA LYS A 56 11.68 5.70 -7.96
C LYS A 56 12.66 6.27 -8.98
N ARG A 57 13.93 5.87 -8.93
CA ARG A 57 14.97 6.31 -9.89
C ARG A 57 14.63 5.91 -11.33
N GLU A 58 14.14 4.68 -11.54
CA GLU A 58 13.71 4.23 -12.87
C GLU A 58 12.58 5.09 -13.42
N LEU A 59 11.56 5.36 -12.60
CA LEU A 59 10.41 6.16 -12.99
C LEU A 59 10.78 7.64 -13.22
N GLU A 60 11.67 8.21 -12.41
CA GLU A 60 12.19 9.55 -12.60
C GLU A 60 12.98 9.68 -13.91
N ALA A 61 13.90 8.76 -14.16
CA ALA A 61 14.68 8.73 -15.39
C ALA A 61 13.80 8.58 -16.65
N GLY A 62 12.69 7.84 -16.53
CA GLY A 62 11.70 7.67 -17.60
C GLY A 62 10.71 8.84 -17.73
N GLY A 63 10.75 9.84 -16.86
CA GLY A 63 9.85 11.00 -16.89
C GLY A 63 8.41 10.71 -16.47
N TYR A 64 8.16 9.60 -15.78
CA TYR A 64 6.80 9.17 -15.41
C TYR A 64 6.12 10.04 -14.34
N PHE A 65 6.84 10.97 -13.69
CA PHE A 65 6.25 11.92 -12.75
C PHE A 65 5.82 13.25 -13.37
N ASN A 66 6.16 13.51 -14.64
CA ASN A 66 6.00 14.82 -15.26
C ASN A 66 4.61 15.07 -15.83
N LYS A 67 3.80 14.01 -16.05
CA LYS A 67 2.47 14.13 -16.66
C LYS A 67 1.39 14.01 -15.60
N LYS A 68 0.73 15.11 -15.29
CA LYS A 68 -0.45 15.13 -14.41
C LYS A 68 -1.69 15.49 -15.22
N ARG A 69 -2.76 14.74 -15.07
CA ARG A 69 -4.06 15.06 -15.68
C ARG A 69 -4.90 15.86 -14.69
N PRO A 70 -5.60 16.92 -15.15
CA PRO A 70 -6.49 17.67 -14.28
C PRO A 70 -7.65 16.78 -13.82
N ILE A 71 -7.95 16.85 -12.53
CA ILE A 71 -9.11 16.16 -11.96
C ILE A 71 -10.37 16.94 -12.33
N PRO A 72 -11.41 16.29 -12.87
CA PRO A 72 -12.65 16.96 -13.22
C PRO A 72 -13.32 17.54 -11.98
N LYS A 73 -13.75 18.82 -12.05
CA LYS A 73 -14.43 19.49 -10.93
C LYS A 73 -15.79 18.86 -10.60
N GLN A 74 -16.46 18.30 -11.60
CA GLN A 74 -17.79 17.72 -11.47
C GLN A 74 -17.89 16.40 -12.25
N PRO A 75 -17.24 15.32 -11.77
CA PRO A 75 -17.39 14.02 -12.40
C PRO A 75 -18.85 13.56 -12.29
N LYS A 76 -19.34 12.89 -13.31
CA LYS A 76 -20.66 12.25 -13.34
C LYS A 76 -20.55 10.77 -13.00
N LYS A 77 -19.43 10.16 -13.36
CA LYS A 77 -19.17 8.75 -13.17
C LYS A 77 -17.75 8.53 -12.65
N VAL A 78 -17.61 7.75 -11.58
CA VAL A 78 -16.33 7.42 -10.94
C VAL A 78 -16.13 5.92 -10.90
N CYS A 79 -14.92 5.48 -11.23
CA CYS A 79 -14.52 4.09 -11.05
C CYS A 79 -13.72 3.95 -9.74
N LEU A 80 -14.19 3.08 -8.84
CA LEU A 80 -13.49 2.71 -7.61
C LEU A 80 -12.75 1.39 -7.83
N ILE A 81 -11.44 1.38 -7.59
CA ILE A 81 -10.59 0.19 -7.66
C ILE A 81 -10.03 -0.06 -6.25
N THR A 82 -10.53 -1.06 -5.58
CA THR A 82 -10.11 -1.43 -4.22
C THR A 82 -10.52 -2.87 -3.90
N ALA A 83 -10.17 -3.35 -2.71
CA ALA A 83 -10.60 -4.67 -2.25
C ALA A 83 -12.13 -4.71 -2.03
N GLU A 84 -12.75 -5.84 -2.39
CA GLU A 84 -14.17 -6.07 -2.17
C GLU A 84 -14.55 -6.05 -0.68
N LYS A 85 -13.66 -6.60 0.15
CA LYS A 85 -13.83 -6.66 1.60
C LYS A 85 -12.83 -5.72 2.26
N GLY A 86 -13.32 -4.68 2.93
CA GLY A 86 -12.46 -3.74 3.65
C GLY A 86 -13.15 -2.42 3.95
N ALA A 87 -12.62 -1.69 4.93
CA ALA A 87 -13.14 -0.40 5.35
C ALA A 87 -13.07 0.64 4.23
N ALA A 88 -11.98 0.64 3.44
CA ALA A 88 -11.73 1.65 2.41
C ALA A 88 -12.86 1.78 1.39
N LEU A 89 -13.47 0.68 0.93
CA LEU A 89 -14.62 0.73 0.02
C LEU A 89 -15.82 1.42 0.67
N GLN A 90 -16.15 1.02 1.91
CA GLN A 90 -17.28 1.59 2.63
C GLN A 90 -17.08 3.08 2.93
N ASP A 91 -15.87 3.46 3.31
CA ASP A 91 -15.52 4.86 3.58
C ASP A 91 -15.68 5.72 2.31
N MET A 92 -15.16 5.23 1.17
CA MET A 92 -15.34 5.92 -0.12
C MET A 92 -16.81 6.05 -0.49
N LEU A 93 -17.60 4.97 -0.38
CA LEU A 93 -19.04 4.99 -0.70
C LEU A 93 -19.82 5.92 0.23
N ASN A 94 -19.58 5.89 1.53
CA ASN A 94 -20.21 6.76 2.53
C ASN A 94 -19.91 8.25 2.24
N ILE A 95 -18.68 8.57 1.85
CA ILE A 95 -18.31 9.94 1.49
C ILE A 95 -19.01 10.37 0.20
N ILE A 96 -19.04 9.51 -0.81
CA ILE A 96 -19.71 9.79 -2.08
C ILE A 96 -21.21 10.02 -1.85
N GLU A 97 -21.88 9.13 -1.13
CA GLU A 97 -23.30 9.24 -0.82
C GLU A 97 -23.64 10.56 -0.10
N ARG A 98 -22.82 10.92 0.90
CA ARG A 98 -23.00 12.16 1.66
C ARG A 98 -22.74 13.42 0.85
N ARG A 99 -21.72 13.38 -0.04
CA ARG A 99 -21.24 14.59 -0.76
C ARG A 99 -21.84 14.74 -2.14
N ARG A 100 -22.18 13.64 -2.79
CA ARG A 100 -22.66 13.64 -4.17
C ARG A 100 -23.49 12.38 -4.50
N PRO A 101 -24.71 12.28 -3.95
CA PRO A 101 -25.56 11.07 -4.06
C PRO A 101 -25.95 10.68 -5.48
N ILE A 102 -25.87 11.62 -6.44
CA ILE A 102 -26.19 11.38 -7.85
C ILE A 102 -24.99 10.88 -8.69
N LEU A 103 -23.82 10.69 -8.05
CA LEU A 103 -22.63 10.22 -8.74
C LEU A 103 -22.78 8.73 -9.09
N GLU A 104 -22.62 8.40 -10.37
CA GLU A 104 -22.58 7.00 -10.79
C GLU A 104 -21.23 6.37 -10.34
N VAL A 105 -21.29 5.23 -9.70
CA VAL A 105 -20.11 4.51 -9.20
C VAL A 105 -19.99 3.16 -9.90
N VAL A 106 -18.87 2.94 -10.55
CA VAL A 106 -18.44 1.63 -11.03
C VAL A 106 -17.41 1.08 -10.04
N PHE A 107 -17.59 -0.14 -9.61
CA PHE A 107 -16.66 -0.81 -8.71
C PHE A 107 -15.94 -1.95 -9.41
N ILE A 108 -14.61 -1.94 -9.33
CA ILE A 108 -13.75 -3.02 -9.84
C ILE A 108 -12.99 -3.61 -8.65
N PRO A 109 -13.34 -4.82 -8.20
CA PRO A 109 -12.64 -5.48 -7.11
C PRO A 109 -11.24 -5.93 -7.51
N VAL A 110 -10.27 -5.70 -6.62
CA VAL A 110 -8.87 -6.10 -6.81
C VAL A 110 -8.27 -6.64 -5.53
N THR A 111 -7.16 -7.36 -5.67
CA THR A 111 -6.27 -7.64 -4.54
C THR A 111 -5.35 -6.44 -4.33
N VAL A 112 -5.30 -5.92 -3.09
CA VAL A 112 -4.55 -4.70 -2.72
C VAL A 112 -3.34 -4.97 -1.83
N GLN A 113 -2.92 -6.23 -1.72
CA GLN A 113 -1.74 -6.65 -0.96
C GLN A 113 -1.19 -7.97 -1.50
N GLY A 114 0.08 -8.25 -1.19
CA GLY A 114 0.77 -9.46 -1.63
C GLY A 114 1.26 -9.42 -3.08
N ALA A 115 2.00 -10.46 -3.48
CA ALA A 115 2.74 -10.51 -4.73
C ALA A 115 1.90 -10.38 -6.01
N TYR A 116 0.62 -10.75 -5.96
CA TYR A 116 -0.28 -10.69 -7.12
C TYR A 116 -1.01 -9.34 -7.26
N ALA A 117 -0.95 -8.47 -6.25
CA ALA A 117 -1.68 -7.21 -6.26
C ALA A 117 -1.31 -6.30 -7.45
N PRO A 118 -0.03 -6.09 -7.81
CA PRO A 118 0.32 -5.24 -8.96
C PRO A 118 -0.35 -5.70 -10.25
N SER A 119 -0.36 -7.00 -10.53
CA SER A 119 -0.98 -7.54 -11.74
C SER A 119 -2.49 -7.35 -11.78
N THR A 120 -3.18 -7.44 -10.63
CA THR A 120 -4.63 -7.19 -10.54
C THR A 120 -4.95 -5.72 -10.71
N LEU A 121 -4.15 -4.83 -10.14
CA LEU A 121 -4.27 -3.38 -10.27
C LEU A 121 -4.07 -2.93 -11.73
N ILE A 122 -3.06 -3.45 -12.43
CA ILE A 122 -2.83 -3.16 -13.85
C ILE A 122 -4.02 -3.58 -14.72
N LYS A 123 -4.55 -4.80 -14.50
CA LYS A 123 -5.73 -5.30 -15.22
C LYS A 123 -6.97 -4.45 -14.93
N ALA A 124 -7.16 -4.05 -13.67
CA ALA A 124 -8.28 -3.19 -13.28
C ALA A 124 -8.20 -1.80 -13.90
N LEU A 125 -7.00 -1.21 -13.97
CA LEU A 125 -6.78 0.05 -14.68
C LEU A 125 -7.12 -0.06 -16.16
N ALA A 126 -6.72 -1.14 -16.83
CA ALA A 126 -7.07 -1.38 -18.23
C ALA A 126 -8.60 -1.52 -18.41
N LEU A 127 -9.26 -2.26 -17.52
CA LEU A 127 -10.72 -2.42 -17.54
C LEU A 127 -11.43 -1.09 -17.29
N ALA A 128 -10.92 -0.27 -16.36
CA ALA A 128 -11.50 1.02 -16.04
C ALA A 128 -11.57 1.98 -17.24
N GLN A 129 -10.62 1.88 -18.19
CA GLN A 129 -10.64 2.70 -19.40
C GLN A 129 -11.89 2.49 -20.25
N SER A 130 -12.51 1.30 -20.19
CA SER A 130 -13.72 0.95 -20.95
C SER A 130 -15.05 1.28 -20.22
N THR A 131 -14.99 1.75 -18.98
CA THR A 131 -16.20 2.01 -18.16
C THR A 131 -16.92 3.30 -18.50
N GLY A 132 -16.28 4.20 -19.25
CA GLY A 132 -16.78 5.56 -19.49
C GLY A 132 -16.77 6.42 -18.24
N SER A 133 -15.93 6.12 -17.25
CA SER A 133 -15.76 6.93 -16.04
C SER A 133 -14.96 8.19 -16.32
N ASP A 134 -15.31 9.28 -15.62
CA ASP A 134 -14.61 10.57 -15.70
C ASP A 134 -13.37 10.62 -14.80
N LEU A 135 -13.33 9.74 -13.80
CA LEU A 135 -12.30 9.68 -12.77
C LEU A 135 -12.14 8.26 -12.24
N ILE A 136 -10.93 7.86 -11.96
CA ILE A 136 -10.61 6.60 -11.28
C ILE A 136 -10.08 6.94 -9.89
N ILE A 137 -10.57 6.27 -8.85
CA ILE A 137 -10.03 6.32 -7.49
C ILE A 137 -9.53 4.92 -7.16
N ILE A 138 -8.24 4.82 -6.86
CA ILE A 138 -7.62 3.57 -6.45
C ILE A 138 -7.28 3.73 -4.99
N GLY A 139 -7.83 2.85 -4.16
CA GLY A 139 -7.68 3.02 -2.73
C GLY A 139 -7.39 1.75 -1.96
N ARG A 140 -6.67 1.96 -0.86
CA ARG A 140 -6.49 1.00 0.21
C ARG A 140 -6.32 1.76 1.52
N GLY A 141 -6.94 1.27 2.59
CA GLY A 141 -6.65 1.76 3.94
C GLY A 141 -5.20 1.50 4.35
N GLY A 142 -4.79 1.99 5.49
CA GLY A 142 -3.45 1.79 6.03
C GLY A 142 -3.05 0.32 6.18
N GLY A 143 -1.81 0.09 6.47
CA GLY A 143 -1.21 -1.22 6.63
C GLY A 143 0.29 -1.10 6.87
N SER A 144 0.99 -2.22 6.98
CA SER A 144 2.44 -2.22 7.05
C SER A 144 3.08 -1.77 5.71
N ALA A 145 4.32 -1.33 5.75
CA ALA A 145 5.09 -1.00 4.53
C ALA A 145 5.11 -2.16 3.53
N GLU A 146 5.14 -3.42 4.02
CA GLU A 146 5.05 -4.62 3.19
C GLU A 146 3.72 -4.71 2.46
N ASP A 147 2.63 -4.43 3.15
CA ASP A 147 1.29 -4.44 2.59
C ASP A 147 1.09 -3.37 1.51
N LEU A 148 1.71 -2.21 1.69
CA LEU A 148 1.62 -1.08 0.76
C LEU A 148 2.62 -1.18 -0.40
N SER A 149 3.63 -2.04 -0.28
CA SER A 149 4.72 -2.19 -1.25
C SER A 149 4.25 -2.51 -2.68
N CYS A 150 3.11 -3.18 -2.82
CA CYS A 150 2.54 -3.50 -4.14
C CYS A 150 2.18 -2.27 -4.97
N PHE A 151 1.96 -1.11 -4.34
CA PHE A 151 1.70 0.17 -5.01
C PHE A 151 2.98 0.85 -5.51
N ASN A 152 4.16 0.38 -5.06
CA ASN A 152 5.46 0.85 -5.52
C ASN A 152 5.98 0.07 -6.74
N ASP A 153 5.17 -0.84 -7.31
CA ASP A 153 5.53 -1.60 -8.50
C ASP A 153 5.68 -0.71 -9.73
N VAL A 154 6.80 -0.85 -10.44
CA VAL A 154 7.12 -0.05 -11.63
C VAL A 154 6.11 -0.25 -12.76
N GLY A 155 5.64 -1.48 -12.97
CA GLY A 155 4.63 -1.79 -13.99
C GLY A 155 3.30 -1.12 -13.69
N TYR A 156 2.88 -1.14 -12.42
CA TYR A 156 1.68 -0.43 -11.97
C TYR A 156 1.81 1.09 -12.12
N ALA A 157 2.94 1.67 -11.73
CA ALA A 157 3.18 3.10 -11.90
C ALA A 157 3.15 3.52 -13.39
N LYS A 158 3.73 2.71 -14.28
CA LYS A 158 3.65 2.92 -15.74
C LYS A 158 2.22 2.81 -16.26
N ALA A 159 1.42 1.88 -15.73
CA ALA A 159 0.01 1.75 -16.09
C ALA A 159 -0.81 2.97 -15.64
N LEU A 160 -0.56 3.51 -14.44
CA LEU A 160 -1.16 4.78 -13.97
C LEU A 160 -0.82 5.94 -14.90
N TYR A 161 0.44 6.09 -15.27
CA TYR A 161 0.88 7.14 -16.18
C TYR A 161 0.19 7.06 -17.55
N ASN A 162 0.00 5.86 -18.07
CA ASN A 162 -0.64 5.62 -19.36
C ASN A 162 -2.18 5.69 -19.32
N SER A 163 -2.78 5.72 -18.13
CA SER A 163 -4.24 5.87 -18.00
C SER A 163 -4.71 7.15 -18.72
N GLU A 164 -5.72 7.08 -19.56
CA GLU A 164 -6.33 8.24 -20.23
C GLU A 164 -7.27 8.97 -19.28
N ILE A 165 -7.91 8.24 -18.35
CA ILE A 165 -8.78 8.80 -17.32
C ILE A 165 -7.93 9.29 -16.16
N PRO A 166 -8.17 10.50 -15.63
CA PRO A 166 -7.50 10.99 -14.42
C PRO A 166 -7.63 10.02 -13.26
N THR A 167 -6.56 9.83 -12.49
CA THR A 167 -6.52 8.89 -11.36
C THR A 167 -6.20 9.61 -10.06
N ILE A 168 -6.85 9.20 -8.97
CA ILE A 168 -6.52 9.56 -7.59
C ILE A 168 -6.01 8.30 -6.90
N SER A 169 -4.81 8.36 -6.35
CA SER A 169 -4.27 7.34 -5.46
C SER A 169 -4.65 7.69 -4.02
N ALA A 170 -5.44 6.85 -3.40
CA ALA A 170 -5.89 6.97 -2.00
C ALA A 170 -5.37 5.74 -1.24
N VAL A 171 -4.04 5.68 -1.06
CA VAL A 171 -3.31 4.55 -0.50
C VAL A 171 -2.68 4.96 0.81
N GLY A 172 -2.91 4.16 1.87
CA GLY A 172 -2.37 4.40 3.19
C GLY A 172 -3.06 5.53 3.96
N HIS A 173 -2.40 6.02 4.99
CA HIS A 173 -2.80 7.17 5.80
C HIS A 173 -1.94 8.39 5.49
N GLU A 174 -2.18 9.51 6.18
CA GLU A 174 -1.47 10.77 5.97
C GLU A 174 0.06 10.66 6.17
N THR A 175 0.50 9.69 6.97
CA THR A 175 1.91 9.43 7.31
C THR A 175 2.58 8.34 6.48
N ASP A 176 1.87 7.70 5.58
CA ASP A 176 2.38 6.58 4.78
C ASP A 176 3.05 6.99 3.46
#